data_ece09667d7ec274d6e3a157fb0799db5
#
_entry.id   ece09667d7ec274d6e3a157fb0799db5
#
_cell.length_a   1.000
_cell.length_b   1.000
_cell.length_c   1.000
_cell.angle_alpha   90.00
_cell.angle_beta   90.00
_cell.angle_gamma   90.00
#
_symmetry.space_group_name_H-M   'P 1'
#
loop_
_entity.id
_entity.type
_entity.pdbx_description
1 polymer ?
#
loop_
_entity_poly.entity_id
_entity_poly.type
_entity_poly.pdbx_seq_one_letter_code
_entity_poly.pdbx_strand_id
1 'polypeptide(L)'
;MTTPDTTDAPRPGAHPMTRGEATRGDAARAATADSALVRAAKKRDVPHTPVWFMRQAGRSLPEYRKVREGVGMLESCRRPDLVTEITLQPVRRHGVDAAIFFSDIVVPLSAIGVDLDIVAGVGPVVARPIRSRADLAQLRDLTPDDVTDITESVRLLTAELGSTPLIGFAGAPFTLASYLVEGGPSKNHEHTKALMHGDPRLWHDLCAQLAQISGAFLRV
;
A
#
# COMPACT_ATOMS: atom_id res chain seq x y z
N MET A 1 0.22 52.49 -6.84
CA MET A 1 -0.46 51.51 -7.74
C MET A 1 -0.07 50.15 -7.25
N THR A 2 -0.83 49.59 -6.33
CA THR A 2 -0.64 48.30 -5.67
C THR A 2 -1.50 47.29 -6.41
N THR A 3 -0.88 46.24 -6.95
CA THR A 3 -1.54 45.09 -7.56
C THR A 3 -2.16 44.20 -6.49
N PRO A 4 -3.38 43.69 -6.65
CA PRO A 4 -4.00 42.83 -5.68
C PRO A 4 -3.48 41.39 -5.78
N ASP A 5 -3.36 40.82 -4.61
CA ASP A 5 -3.05 39.45 -4.25
C ASP A 5 -4.03 38.46 -4.89
N THR A 6 -3.51 37.43 -5.57
CA THR A 6 -4.32 36.37 -6.18
C THR A 6 -4.64 35.32 -5.11
N THR A 7 -5.88 35.32 -4.71
CA THR A 7 -6.58 34.33 -3.91
C THR A 7 -6.18 32.88 -4.25
N ASP A 8 -5.69 32.19 -3.25
CA ASP A 8 -5.47 30.73 -3.20
C ASP A 8 -6.83 30.00 -3.36
N ALA A 9 -7.05 29.39 -4.50
CA ALA A 9 -8.23 28.56 -4.76
C ALA A 9 -8.05 27.18 -4.10
N PRO A 10 -9.05 26.64 -3.40
CA PRO A 10 -8.93 25.33 -2.75
C PRO A 10 -8.77 24.22 -3.80
N ARG A 11 -7.81 23.35 -3.59
CA ARG A 11 -7.53 22.18 -4.43
C ARG A 11 -8.73 21.24 -4.45
N PRO A 12 -9.25 20.81 -5.61
CA PRO A 12 -10.35 19.84 -5.67
C PRO A 12 -9.84 18.45 -5.25
N GLY A 13 -10.54 17.78 -4.34
CA GLY A 13 -10.36 16.36 -4.08
C GLY A 13 -10.27 15.90 -2.62
N ALA A 14 -10.49 16.76 -1.63
CA ALA A 14 -10.68 16.29 -0.26
C ALA A 14 -12.17 16.15 0.03
N HIS A 15 -12.70 14.91 0.04
CA HIS A 15 -13.98 14.66 0.66
C HIS A 15 -13.89 15.06 2.14
N PRO A 16 -14.81 15.87 2.66
CA PRO A 16 -14.80 16.24 4.07
C PRO A 16 -15.09 14.96 4.89
N MET A 17 -14.08 14.51 5.66
CA MET A 17 -14.26 13.45 6.65
C MET A 17 -15.39 13.88 7.61
N THR A 18 -16.30 12.97 7.91
CA THR A 18 -17.36 13.26 8.87
C THR A 18 -16.74 13.53 10.25
N ARG A 19 -17.38 14.35 11.07
CA ARG A 19 -16.87 14.73 12.41
C ARG A 19 -16.62 13.50 13.31
N GLY A 20 -17.30 12.37 13.06
CA GLY A 20 -17.13 11.11 13.77
C GLY A 20 -15.90 10.32 13.32
N GLU A 21 -15.50 10.42 12.05
CA GLU A 21 -14.32 9.76 11.50
C GLU A 21 -13.03 10.49 11.91
N ALA A 22 -13.03 11.82 11.93
CA ALA A 22 -11.91 12.61 12.42
C ALA A 22 -11.61 12.29 13.90
N THR A 23 -12.62 12.16 14.75
CA THR A 23 -12.43 11.85 16.18
C THR A 23 -11.93 10.44 16.45
N ARG A 24 -12.28 9.44 15.61
CA ARG A 24 -11.76 8.07 15.73
C ARG A 24 -10.30 7.97 15.25
N GLY A 25 -9.95 8.63 14.16
CA GLY A 25 -8.57 8.70 13.67
C GLY A 25 -7.64 9.37 14.67
N ASP A 26 -8.09 10.45 15.33
CA ASP A 26 -7.32 11.15 16.35
C ASP A 26 -7.14 10.30 17.61
N ALA A 27 -8.16 9.56 18.02
CA ALA A 27 -8.08 8.63 19.15
C ALA A 27 -7.11 7.48 18.88
N ALA A 28 -7.14 6.89 17.67
CA ALA A 28 -6.21 5.84 17.26
C ALA A 28 -4.76 6.36 17.19
N ARG A 29 -4.54 7.56 16.66
CA ARG A 29 -3.22 8.22 16.64
C ARG A 29 -2.72 8.51 18.05
N ALA A 30 -3.58 8.94 18.96
CA ALA A 30 -3.22 9.17 20.35
C ALA A 30 -2.86 7.86 21.06
N ALA A 31 -3.63 6.79 20.83
CA ALA A 31 -3.37 5.48 21.43
C ALA A 31 -2.02 4.89 21.00
N THR A 32 -1.62 5.06 19.73
CA THR A 32 -0.35 4.54 19.21
C THR A 32 0.85 5.46 19.43
N ALA A 33 0.63 6.74 19.71
CA ALA A 33 1.69 7.76 19.81
C ALA A 33 2.77 7.45 20.85
N ASP A 34 2.41 6.72 21.91
CA ASP A 34 3.30 6.33 23.02
C ASP A 34 3.72 4.84 22.96
N SER A 35 3.38 4.13 21.89
CA SER A 35 3.85 2.75 21.68
C SER A 35 5.37 2.68 21.56
N ALA A 36 5.96 1.54 21.97
CA ALA A 36 7.42 1.34 21.92
C ALA A 36 7.98 1.60 20.51
N LEU A 37 7.30 1.12 19.45
CA LEU A 37 7.74 1.35 18.07
C LEU A 37 7.75 2.84 17.69
N VAL A 38 6.68 3.59 17.99
CA VAL A 38 6.59 5.01 17.64
C VAL A 38 7.56 5.86 18.47
N ARG A 39 7.75 5.51 19.75
CA ARG A 39 8.77 6.16 20.59
C ARG A 39 10.18 5.93 20.05
N ALA A 40 10.54 4.68 19.70
CA ALA A 40 11.83 4.37 19.09
C ALA A 40 12.06 5.11 17.77
N ALA A 41 11.07 5.15 16.89
CA ALA A 41 11.12 5.88 15.63
C ALA A 41 11.34 7.40 15.84
N LYS A 42 10.85 7.94 16.95
CA LYS A 42 11.05 9.36 17.35
C LYS A 42 12.30 9.55 18.22
N LYS A 43 13.16 8.54 18.35
CA LYS A 43 14.38 8.58 19.19
C LYS A 43 14.09 8.94 20.66
N ARG A 44 12.97 8.44 21.20
CA ARG A 44 12.61 8.57 22.64
C ARG A 44 12.95 7.28 23.37
N ASP A 45 13.09 7.36 24.68
CA ASP A 45 13.33 6.19 25.51
C ASP A 45 12.19 5.18 25.39
N VAL A 46 12.55 3.90 25.32
CA VAL A 46 11.63 2.78 25.20
C VAL A 46 11.87 1.75 26.30
N PRO A 47 10.84 1.07 26.80
CA PRO A 47 10.98 0.06 27.85
C PRO A 47 11.70 -1.20 27.37
N HIS A 48 11.69 -1.48 26.07
CA HIS A 48 12.35 -2.59 25.39
C HIS A 48 12.59 -2.23 23.93
N THR A 49 13.46 -2.96 23.25
CA THR A 49 13.63 -2.84 21.79
C THR A 49 12.36 -3.34 21.09
N PRO A 50 11.62 -2.47 20.38
CA PRO A 50 10.38 -2.91 19.71
C PRO A 50 10.69 -3.86 18.58
N VAL A 51 9.86 -4.90 18.45
CA VAL A 51 10.03 -5.97 17.46
C VAL A 51 8.77 -6.09 16.60
N TRP A 52 8.98 -6.16 15.31
CA TRP A 52 8.00 -6.61 14.33
C TRP A 52 8.71 -7.49 13.29
N PHE A 53 7.98 -8.41 12.65
CA PHE A 53 8.59 -9.29 11.65
C PHE A 53 8.14 -8.89 10.25
N MET A 54 9.08 -8.73 9.32
CA MET A 54 8.82 -8.26 7.95
C MET A 54 7.79 -9.13 7.21
N ARG A 55 7.76 -10.43 7.47
CA ARG A 55 6.83 -11.37 6.84
C ARG A 55 5.88 -11.96 7.88
N GLN A 56 5.18 -11.11 8.59
CA GLN A 56 4.27 -11.52 9.66
C GLN A 56 3.21 -12.51 9.16
N ALA A 57 2.53 -12.19 8.04
CA ALA A 57 1.51 -13.03 7.42
C ALA A 57 2.10 -14.17 6.56
N GLY A 58 3.37 -14.52 6.72
CA GLY A 58 4.04 -15.49 5.90
C GLY A 58 3.49 -16.91 6.02
N ARG A 59 3.94 -17.80 5.13
CA ARG A 59 3.55 -19.22 5.06
C ARG A 59 3.86 -20.03 6.33
N SER A 60 4.50 -19.44 7.32
CA SER A 60 4.88 -20.07 8.58
C SER A 60 3.69 -20.37 9.48
N LEU A 61 2.61 -19.58 9.41
CA LEU A 61 1.46 -19.74 10.28
C LEU A 61 0.45 -20.74 9.70
N PRO A 62 0.10 -21.84 10.42
CA PRO A 62 -0.91 -22.80 9.96
C PRO A 62 -2.26 -22.14 9.74
N GLU A 63 -2.67 -21.22 10.63
CA GLU A 63 -3.91 -20.45 10.54
C GLU A 63 -3.95 -19.58 9.28
N TYR A 64 -2.84 -18.95 8.87
CA TYR A 64 -2.76 -18.23 7.61
C TYR A 64 -3.03 -19.14 6.41
N ARG A 65 -2.41 -20.32 6.38
CA ARG A 65 -2.61 -21.28 5.29
C ARG A 65 -4.06 -21.74 5.19
N LYS A 66 -4.70 -21.99 6.36
CA LYS A 66 -6.11 -22.40 6.42
C LYS A 66 -7.05 -21.32 5.90
N VAL A 67 -6.85 -20.06 6.32
CA VAL A 67 -7.69 -18.92 5.89
C VAL A 67 -7.54 -18.64 4.39
N ARG A 68 -6.36 -18.94 3.83
CA ARG A 68 -6.04 -18.72 2.43
C ARG A 68 -6.38 -19.89 1.50
N GLU A 69 -6.89 -21.00 2.04
CA GLU A 69 -7.21 -22.18 1.23
C GLU A 69 -8.29 -21.86 0.19
N GLY A 70 -7.95 -22.08 -1.09
CA GLY A 70 -8.85 -21.81 -2.22
C GLY A 70 -9.03 -20.34 -2.59
N VAL A 71 -8.34 -19.40 -1.92
CA VAL A 71 -8.49 -17.95 -2.19
C VAL A 71 -7.23 -17.38 -2.84
N GLY A 72 -7.39 -16.68 -3.96
CA GLY A 72 -6.30 -16.00 -4.68
C GLY A 72 -5.62 -14.89 -3.86
N MET A 73 -4.38 -14.50 -4.22
CA MET A 73 -3.66 -13.48 -3.45
C MET A 73 -4.32 -12.11 -3.56
N LEU A 74 -4.64 -11.66 -4.77
CA LEU A 74 -5.31 -10.37 -4.98
C LEU A 74 -6.71 -10.36 -4.36
N GLU A 75 -7.47 -11.44 -4.51
CA GLU A 75 -8.78 -11.59 -3.87
C GLU A 75 -8.68 -11.44 -2.35
N SER A 76 -7.71 -12.12 -1.73
CA SER A 76 -7.50 -12.02 -0.28
C SER A 76 -7.19 -10.59 0.18
N CYS A 77 -6.42 -9.84 -0.62
CA CYS A 77 -6.06 -8.46 -0.32
C CYS A 77 -7.24 -7.48 -0.48
N ARG A 78 -8.31 -7.90 -1.16
CA ARG A 78 -9.52 -7.11 -1.41
C ARG A 78 -10.70 -7.49 -0.52
N ARG A 79 -10.50 -8.40 0.42
CA ARG A 79 -11.53 -8.87 1.37
C ARG A 79 -11.22 -8.36 2.77
N PRO A 80 -11.96 -7.38 3.32
CA PRO A 80 -11.70 -6.78 4.63
C PRO A 80 -11.67 -7.79 5.78
N ASP A 81 -12.54 -8.82 5.74
CA ASP A 81 -12.56 -9.92 6.70
C ASP A 81 -11.24 -10.69 6.73
N LEU A 82 -10.72 -11.06 5.55
CA LEU A 82 -9.47 -11.80 5.42
C LEU A 82 -8.25 -10.92 5.76
N VAL A 83 -8.21 -9.69 5.25
CA VAL A 83 -7.12 -8.75 5.55
C VAL A 83 -6.99 -8.52 7.05
N THR A 84 -8.12 -8.31 7.73
CA THR A 84 -8.17 -8.10 9.18
C THR A 84 -7.65 -9.32 9.93
N GLU A 85 -8.21 -10.50 9.66
CA GLU A 85 -7.80 -11.74 10.33
C GLU A 85 -6.31 -12.04 10.10
N ILE A 86 -5.84 -12.00 8.85
CA ILE A 86 -4.44 -12.31 8.51
C ILE A 86 -3.47 -11.32 9.14
N THR A 87 -3.82 -10.04 9.18
CA THR A 87 -2.98 -9.01 9.82
C THR A 87 -2.86 -9.22 11.33
N LEU A 88 -3.94 -9.66 11.99
CA LEU A 88 -3.99 -9.85 13.43
C LEU A 88 -3.34 -11.16 13.90
N GLN A 89 -3.28 -12.21 13.08
CA GLN A 89 -2.73 -13.51 13.45
C GLN A 89 -1.32 -13.42 14.05
N PRO A 90 -0.33 -12.74 13.42
CA PRO A 90 1.01 -12.61 13.98
C PRO A 90 1.04 -11.80 15.28
N VAL A 91 0.21 -10.76 15.38
CA VAL A 91 0.12 -9.93 16.58
C VAL A 91 -0.37 -10.76 17.76
N ARG A 92 -1.47 -11.51 17.57
CA ARG A 92 -2.04 -12.37 18.60
C ARG A 92 -1.11 -13.51 19.00
N ARG A 93 -0.37 -14.08 18.04
CA ARG A 93 0.48 -15.24 18.24
C ARG A 93 1.84 -14.90 18.86
N HIS A 94 2.44 -13.79 18.46
CA HIS A 94 3.81 -13.44 18.81
C HIS A 94 3.92 -12.23 19.75
N GLY A 95 2.84 -11.49 19.98
CA GLY A 95 2.87 -10.30 20.83
C GLY A 95 3.83 -9.22 20.32
N VAL A 96 3.93 -9.04 19.00
CA VAL A 96 4.83 -8.07 18.37
C VAL A 96 4.36 -6.62 18.59
N ASP A 97 5.30 -5.68 18.53
CA ASP A 97 5.06 -4.25 18.80
C ASP A 97 4.42 -3.47 17.66
N ALA A 98 4.19 -4.10 16.53
CA ALA A 98 3.45 -3.52 15.40
C ALA A 98 2.84 -4.60 14.51
N ALA A 99 1.71 -4.28 13.88
CA ALA A 99 1.09 -5.08 12.83
C ALA A 99 1.54 -4.59 11.46
N ILE A 100 1.76 -5.51 10.50
CA ILE A 100 1.93 -5.17 9.09
C ILE A 100 0.62 -5.41 8.36
N PHE A 101 0.10 -4.39 7.71
CA PHE A 101 -1.11 -4.50 6.90
C PHE A 101 -0.95 -5.58 5.84
N PHE A 102 -1.83 -6.59 5.83
CA PHE A 102 -1.78 -7.64 4.82
C PHE A 102 -2.25 -7.11 3.47
N SER A 103 -1.35 -7.02 2.52
CA SER A 103 -1.59 -6.56 1.16
C SER A 103 -0.50 -7.05 0.21
N ASP A 104 -0.58 -6.65 -1.04
CA ASP A 104 0.51 -6.76 -2.02
C ASP A 104 0.78 -5.40 -2.67
N ILE A 105 2.03 -5.17 -3.08
CA ILE A 105 2.45 -3.89 -3.68
C ILE A 105 1.74 -3.57 -4.99
N VAL A 106 1.18 -4.58 -5.68
CA VAL A 106 0.45 -4.41 -6.94
C VAL A 106 -1.06 -4.19 -6.76
N VAL A 107 -1.58 -4.26 -5.53
CA VAL A 107 -3.01 -4.01 -5.23
C VAL A 107 -3.48 -2.66 -5.77
N PRO A 108 -2.75 -1.53 -5.61
CA PRO A 108 -3.16 -0.26 -6.18
C PRO A 108 -3.28 -0.28 -7.70
N LEU A 109 -2.39 -1.03 -8.38
CA LEU A 109 -2.42 -1.17 -9.84
C LEU A 109 -3.63 -1.99 -10.30
N SER A 110 -3.93 -3.08 -9.61
CA SER A 110 -5.13 -3.88 -9.85
C SER A 110 -6.40 -3.04 -9.62
N ALA A 111 -6.42 -2.22 -8.57
CA ALA A 111 -7.56 -1.36 -8.24
C ALA A 111 -7.90 -0.35 -9.34
N ILE A 112 -6.90 0.20 -10.01
CA ILE A 112 -7.10 1.12 -11.14
C ILE A 112 -7.36 0.42 -12.48
N GLY A 113 -7.47 -0.92 -12.49
CA GLY A 113 -7.84 -1.69 -13.67
C GLY A 113 -6.67 -2.17 -14.54
N VAL A 114 -5.43 -2.13 -14.03
CA VAL A 114 -4.31 -2.79 -14.73
C VAL A 114 -4.57 -4.29 -14.75
N ASP A 115 -4.49 -4.87 -15.94
CA ASP A 115 -4.67 -6.32 -16.15
C ASP A 115 -3.43 -7.08 -15.68
N LEU A 116 -3.48 -7.51 -14.44
CA LEU A 116 -2.42 -8.25 -13.77
C LEU A 116 -2.97 -9.30 -12.80
N ASP A 117 -2.16 -10.32 -12.53
CA ASP A 117 -2.45 -11.34 -11.52
C ASP A 117 -1.18 -11.72 -10.75
N ILE A 118 -1.34 -12.38 -9.61
CA ILE A 118 -0.24 -12.93 -8.81
C ILE A 118 -0.25 -14.45 -8.95
N VAL A 119 0.57 -14.95 -9.86
CA VAL A 119 0.69 -16.38 -10.16
C VAL A 119 1.52 -17.08 -9.09
N ALA A 120 0.97 -18.17 -8.53
CA ALA A 120 1.66 -18.95 -7.51
C ALA A 120 3.02 -19.50 -8.02
N GLY A 121 4.08 -19.25 -7.25
CA GLY A 121 5.44 -19.68 -7.60
C GLY A 121 6.16 -18.79 -8.62
N VAL A 122 5.44 -17.85 -9.26
CA VAL A 122 6.00 -16.90 -10.23
C VAL A 122 6.05 -15.49 -9.63
N GLY A 123 4.93 -14.98 -9.17
CA GLY A 123 4.76 -13.61 -8.68
C GLY A 123 3.81 -12.80 -9.58
N PRO A 124 3.85 -11.46 -9.52
CA PRO A 124 3.01 -10.61 -10.36
C PRO A 124 3.31 -10.82 -11.85
N VAL A 125 2.23 -10.98 -12.65
CA VAL A 125 2.29 -11.09 -14.11
C VAL A 125 1.36 -10.04 -14.70
N VAL A 126 1.85 -9.23 -15.63
CA VAL A 126 1.13 -8.14 -16.29
C VAL A 126 0.83 -8.54 -17.72
N ALA A 127 -0.46 -8.58 -18.07
CA ALA A 127 -0.90 -9.06 -19.40
C ALA A 127 -0.47 -8.11 -20.53
N ARG A 128 -0.42 -6.80 -20.25
CA ARG A 128 -0.04 -5.76 -21.22
C ARG A 128 1.08 -4.88 -20.65
N PRO A 129 2.36 -5.24 -20.89
CA PRO A 129 3.51 -4.46 -20.40
C PRO A 129 3.53 -3.04 -20.96
N ILE A 130 4.02 -2.09 -20.16
CA ILE A 130 4.17 -0.67 -20.55
C ILE A 130 5.55 -0.48 -21.16
N ARG A 131 5.62 -0.25 -22.47
CA ARG A 131 6.88 -0.06 -23.20
C ARG A 131 6.87 1.15 -24.12
N SER A 132 5.74 1.83 -24.21
CA SER A 132 5.54 3.04 -25.02
C SER A 132 4.70 4.06 -24.29
N ARG A 133 4.68 5.28 -24.84
CA ARG A 133 3.82 6.34 -24.32
C ARG A 133 2.32 6.01 -24.48
N ALA A 134 1.94 5.27 -25.49
CA ALA A 134 0.58 4.80 -25.66
C ALA A 134 0.17 3.82 -24.55
N ASP A 135 1.08 2.96 -24.12
CA ASP A 135 0.81 1.99 -23.06
C ASP A 135 0.67 2.67 -21.69
N LEU A 136 1.33 3.82 -21.49
CA LEU A 136 1.22 4.61 -20.24
C LEU A 136 -0.22 5.02 -19.95
N ALA A 137 -1.06 5.16 -20.97
CA ALA A 137 -2.49 5.47 -20.84
C ALA A 137 -3.29 4.39 -20.08
N GLN A 138 -2.73 3.22 -19.84
CA GLN A 138 -3.33 2.19 -18.98
C GLN A 138 -3.37 2.60 -17.50
N LEU A 139 -2.47 3.49 -17.10
CA LEU A 139 -2.43 3.98 -15.73
C LEU A 139 -3.30 5.24 -15.62
N ARG A 140 -4.31 5.15 -14.79
CA ARG A 140 -5.11 6.29 -14.34
C ARG A 140 -4.79 6.59 -12.88
N ASP A 141 -5.22 7.74 -12.42
CA ASP A 141 -5.09 8.08 -11.00
C ASP A 141 -5.93 7.13 -10.13
N LEU A 142 -5.40 6.82 -8.95
CA LEU A 142 -6.11 6.08 -7.92
C LEU A 142 -6.97 7.05 -7.11
N THR A 143 -8.25 6.72 -6.97
CA THR A 143 -9.20 7.46 -6.15
C THR A 143 -9.59 6.66 -4.90
N PRO A 144 -10.14 7.29 -3.85
CA PRO A 144 -10.63 6.57 -2.67
C PRO A 144 -11.70 5.50 -3.01
N ASP A 145 -12.51 5.75 -4.04
CA ASP A 145 -13.57 4.81 -4.45
C ASP A 145 -13.01 3.50 -5.03
N ASP A 146 -11.79 3.50 -5.53
CA ASP A 146 -11.12 2.30 -6.05
C ASP A 146 -10.68 1.33 -4.94
N VAL A 147 -10.59 1.81 -3.71
CA VAL A 147 -9.98 1.10 -2.57
C VAL A 147 -10.81 1.18 -1.29
N THR A 148 -12.13 1.20 -1.42
CA THR A 148 -13.08 1.24 -0.29
C THR A 148 -12.93 0.03 0.62
N ASP A 149 -12.59 -1.13 0.08
CA ASP A 149 -12.26 -2.36 0.80
C ASP A 149 -10.98 -2.24 1.64
N ILE A 150 -9.99 -1.50 1.15
CA ILE A 150 -8.77 -1.20 1.91
C ILE A 150 -9.09 -0.24 3.06
N THR A 151 -9.87 0.82 2.81
CA THR A 151 -10.35 1.75 3.83
C THR A 151 -11.10 1.00 4.94
N GLU A 152 -11.99 0.08 4.57
CA GLU A 152 -12.74 -0.74 5.54
C GLU A 152 -11.79 -1.66 6.32
N SER A 153 -10.82 -2.27 5.67
CA SER A 153 -9.81 -3.11 6.33
C SER A 153 -9.01 -2.31 7.37
N VAL A 154 -8.56 -1.10 7.03
CA VAL A 154 -7.85 -0.21 7.96
C VAL A 154 -8.73 0.19 9.13
N ARG A 155 -10.01 0.49 8.88
CA ARG A 155 -10.99 0.83 9.93
C ARG A 155 -11.18 -0.33 10.92
N LEU A 156 -11.33 -1.56 10.43
CA LEU A 156 -11.47 -2.76 11.27
C LEU A 156 -10.20 -2.99 12.08
N LEU A 157 -9.03 -2.93 11.45
CA LEU A 157 -7.74 -3.16 12.08
C LEU A 157 -7.44 -2.13 13.17
N THR A 158 -7.67 -0.85 12.91
CA THR A 158 -7.42 0.20 13.91
C THR A 158 -8.33 0.09 15.12
N ALA A 159 -9.54 -0.46 14.96
CA ALA A 159 -10.44 -0.75 16.08
C ALA A 159 -9.93 -1.92 16.95
N GLU A 160 -9.33 -2.96 16.33
CA GLU A 160 -8.87 -4.17 17.03
C GLU A 160 -7.47 -4.02 17.65
N LEU A 161 -6.58 -3.26 17.00
CA LEU A 161 -5.18 -3.15 17.39
C LEU A 161 -4.95 -2.27 18.65
N GLY A 162 -5.89 -1.39 18.97
CA GLY A 162 -5.77 -0.49 20.14
C GLY A 162 -4.50 0.37 20.09
N SER A 163 -3.54 0.10 20.98
CA SER A 163 -2.26 0.83 21.03
C SER A 163 -1.16 0.22 20.13
N THR A 164 -1.40 -0.92 19.50
CA THR A 164 -0.44 -1.53 18.58
C THR A 164 -0.46 -0.80 17.23
N PRO A 165 0.66 -0.21 16.77
CA PRO A 165 0.70 0.51 15.51
C PRO A 165 0.44 -0.41 14.31
N LEU A 166 -0.30 0.10 13.32
CA LEU A 166 -0.45 -0.51 12.02
C LEU A 166 0.57 0.10 11.05
N ILE A 167 1.37 -0.73 10.40
CA ILE A 167 2.33 -0.33 9.37
C ILE A 167 1.72 -0.65 8.01
N GLY A 168 1.42 0.40 7.23
CA GLY A 168 1.08 0.28 5.82
C GLY A 168 2.32 0.25 4.94
N PHE A 169 2.19 -0.24 3.71
CA PHE A 169 3.26 -0.22 2.72
C PHE A 169 2.70 -0.08 1.30
N ALA A 170 3.55 0.38 0.38
CA ALA A 170 3.25 0.43 -1.04
C ALA A 170 4.53 0.13 -1.84
N GLY A 171 4.38 -0.24 -3.09
CA GLY A 171 5.51 -0.43 -3.99
C GLY A 171 6.18 0.89 -4.34
N ALA A 172 7.52 0.92 -4.27
CA ALA A 172 8.28 2.05 -4.78
C ALA A 172 8.18 2.14 -6.32
N PRO A 173 8.25 3.36 -6.92
CA PRO A 173 8.06 3.54 -8.35
C PRO A 173 8.92 2.64 -9.23
N PHE A 174 10.21 2.48 -8.91
CA PHE A 174 11.09 1.58 -9.66
C PHE A 174 10.58 0.13 -9.64
N THR A 175 10.19 -0.37 -8.47
CA THR A 175 9.72 -1.76 -8.33
C THR A 175 8.45 -2.00 -9.13
N LEU A 176 7.48 -1.10 -9.02
CA LEU A 176 6.22 -1.21 -9.78
C LEU A 176 6.46 -1.05 -11.29
N ALA A 177 7.29 -0.07 -11.68
CA ALA A 177 7.66 0.13 -13.08
C ALA A 177 8.35 -1.11 -13.66
N SER A 178 9.23 -1.77 -12.90
CA SER A 178 9.90 -2.97 -13.39
C SER A 178 8.92 -4.10 -13.69
N TYR A 179 7.92 -4.35 -12.83
CA TYR A 179 6.87 -5.34 -13.14
C TYR A 179 6.05 -4.95 -14.37
N LEU A 180 5.66 -3.67 -14.47
CA LEU A 180 4.85 -3.18 -15.57
C LEU A 180 5.61 -3.23 -16.91
N VAL A 181 6.91 -2.94 -16.92
CA VAL A 181 7.71 -2.91 -18.14
C VAL A 181 8.18 -4.31 -18.56
N GLU A 182 8.62 -5.13 -17.59
CA GLU A 182 9.03 -6.52 -17.89
C GLU A 182 7.83 -7.41 -18.22
N GLY A 183 6.65 -7.13 -17.66
CA GLY A 183 5.48 -8.01 -17.75
C GLY A 183 5.45 -9.07 -16.66
N GLY A 184 6.42 -9.07 -15.75
CA GLY A 184 6.55 -10.04 -14.68
C GLY A 184 7.86 -9.90 -13.92
N PRO A 185 8.21 -10.90 -13.07
CA PRO A 185 9.50 -10.92 -12.38
C PRO A 185 10.67 -11.00 -13.38
N SER A 186 11.69 -10.20 -13.16
CA SER A 186 12.93 -10.23 -13.94
C SER A 186 14.15 -10.20 -13.03
N LYS A 187 15.17 -10.97 -13.36
CA LYS A 187 16.44 -10.97 -12.63
C LYS A 187 17.32 -9.80 -13.01
N ASN A 188 17.31 -9.44 -14.28
CA ASN A 188 18.26 -8.47 -14.82
C ASN A 188 17.62 -7.14 -15.22
N HIS A 189 16.28 -7.06 -15.29
CA HIS A 189 15.52 -5.88 -15.66
C HIS A 189 15.93 -5.30 -17.03
N GLU A 190 16.02 -6.15 -18.06
CA GLU A 190 16.53 -5.78 -19.40
C GLU A 190 15.63 -4.73 -20.07
N HIS A 191 14.32 -4.99 -20.13
CA HIS A 191 13.37 -4.02 -20.71
C HIS A 191 13.27 -2.73 -19.89
N THR A 192 13.30 -2.84 -18.57
CA THR A 192 13.28 -1.69 -17.64
C THR A 192 14.47 -0.79 -17.89
N LYS A 193 15.68 -1.35 -17.95
CA LYS A 193 16.92 -0.60 -18.23
C LYS A 193 16.92 -0.02 -19.64
N ALA A 194 16.46 -0.80 -20.63
CA ALA A 194 16.32 -0.31 -21.99
C ALA A 194 15.40 0.92 -22.07
N LEU A 195 14.27 0.89 -21.36
CA LEU A 195 13.37 2.05 -21.28
C LEU A 195 14.02 3.24 -20.59
N MET A 196 14.68 3.02 -19.43
CA MET A 196 15.35 4.08 -18.67
C MET A 196 16.38 4.86 -19.51
N HIS A 197 17.12 4.17 -20.37
CA HIS A 197 18.17 4.75 -21.19
C HIS A 197 17.68 5.17 -22.58
N GLY A 198 16.72 4.46 -23.15
CA GLY A 198 16.21 4.69 -24.50
C GLY A 198 15.15 5.80 -24.58
N ASP A 199 14.27 5.90 -23.57
CA ASP A 199 13.28 6.97 -23.45
C ASP A 199 13.18 7.46 -21.98
N PRO A 200 14.15 8.28 -21.53
CA PRO A 200 14.16 8.81 -20.15
C PRO A 200 12.90 9.62 -19.81
N ARG A 201 12.27 10.27 -20.79
CA ARG A 201 11.04 11.05 -20.54
C ARG A 201 9.87 10.12 -20.17
N LEU A 202 9.66 9.09 -20.95
CA LEU A 202 8.64 8.07 -20.65
C LEU A 202 8.91 7.41 -19.30
N TRP A 203 10.17 7.08 -18.99
CA TRP A 203 10.57 6.51 -17.72
C TRP A 203 10.21 7.42 -16.54
N HIS A 204 10.53 8.72 -16.63
CA HIS A 204 10.22 9.67 -15.56
C HIS A 204 8.71 9.87 -15.40
N ASP A 205 7.97 9.96 -16.49
CA ASP A 205 6.49 10.10 -16.46
C ASP A 205 5.85 8.87 -15.81
N LEU A 206 6.31 7.65 -16.15
CA LEU A 206 5.87 6.40 -15.54
C LEU A 206 6.14 6.39 -14.03
N CYS A 207 7.38 6.70 -13.63
CA CYS A 207 7.73 6.73 -12.21
C CYS A 207 6.96 7.81 -11.42
N ALA A 208 6.72 8.98 -12.01
CA ALA A 208 5.94 10.04 -11.38
C ALA A 208 4.48 9.61 -11.15
N GLN A 209 3.85 8.99 -12.14
CA GLN A 209 2.48 8.49 -12.01
C GLN A 209 2.38 7.36 -10.98
N LEU A 210 3.34 6.45 -10.95
CA LEU A 210 3.40 5.38 -9.94
C LEU A 210 3.62 5.94 -8.53
N ALA A 211 4.41 6.99 -8.38
CA ALA A 211 4.58 7.68 -7.09
C ALA A 211 3.25 8.32 -6.61
N GLN A 212 2.48 8.90 -7.52
CA GLN A 212 1.15 9.46 -7.21
C GLN A 212 0.17 8.37 -6.79
N ILE A 213 0.11 7.25 -7.53
CA ILE A 213 -0.75 6.10 -7.21
C ILE A 213 -0.39 5.52 -5.83
N SER A 214 0.90 5.25 -5.57
CA SER A 214 1.36 4.73 -4.29
C SER A 214 1.10 5.72 -3.14
N GLY A 215 1.31 7.01 -3.38
CA GLY A 215 1.02 8.06 -2.41
C GLY A 215 -0.48 8.23 -2.12
N ALA A 216 -1.35 8.05 -3.12
CA ALA A 216 -2.79 8.05 -2.96
C ALA A 216 -3.23 6.85 -2.12
N PHE A 217 -2.73 5.65 -2.42
CA PHE A 217 -3.01 4.42 -1.68
C PHE A 217 -2.62 4.51 -0.20
N LEU A 218 -1.49 5.14 0.12
CA LEU A 218 -1.03 5.27 1.51
C LEU A 218 -1.80 6.35 2.31
N ARG A 219 -2.67 7.13 1.67
CA ARG A 219 -3.51 8.16 2.33
C ARG A 219 -4.93 7.70 2.65
N VAL A 220 -5.25 6.48 2.30
CA VAL A 220 -6.55 5.85 2.57
C VAL A 220 -6.75 5.58 4.05
#